data_db36ddaf66bacfaa8327190f7b1c9227
#
_entry.id   db36ddaf66bacfaa8327190f7b1c9227
#
_cell.length_a   1.000
_cell.length_b   1.000
_cell.length_c   1.000
_cell.angle_alpha   90.00
_cell.angle_beta   90.00
_cell.angle_gamma   90.00
#
_symmetry.space_group_name_H-M   'P 1'
#
loop_
_entity.id
_entity.type
_entity.pdbx_description
1 polymer ?
#
loop_
_entity_poly.entity_id
_entity_poly.type
_entity_poly.pdbx_seq_one_letter_code
_entity_poly.pdbx_strand_id
1 'polypeptide(L)'
;MKKTITLQSILLTLFVLGLATFTSCKKNESVATNTTEQGELKGTITANRTLEAGIYKLTDALIVETGVTLTIKPGVTIIAQSSTADKTKLYIAVKPGAKMDAQGTSANPIIMTATEKAPGGWGGLIICGNAATNAAATAGGSAQTEVAGLTYGGSNNSDNSGVYKYIVLEYTGSKINDEREFNGVTFYGVGSGTVVENLESSWSNDDAYEWFGGSVNCSNLYAFNNDDDNFDWANGYTGKLTNLYSVNKNQNASNDSRGIEADNNSKDPAATPVSNPIVENVVLIGRGSGFAGTQKEGVLLRVGTKSTITNLLVKGYKDGVSLGSNTPAADNKVTNVKFDDVTNKTIGNGFTVTEGAGPSEALPTWATFVKNK
;
A
#
# COMPACT_ATOMS: atom_id res chain seq x y z
N MET A 1 -36.27 -11.70 95.65
CA MET A 1 -35.45 -12.86 96.02
C MET A 1 -34.40 -13.03 94.91
N LYS A 2 -33.19 -12.68 95.26
CA LYS A 2 -31.97 -13.45 95.29
C LYS A 2 -31.77 -14.43 94.09
N LYS A 3 -30.81 -14.19 93.31
CA LYS A 3 -29.43 -14.78 93.14
C LYS A 3 -29.19 -14.99 91.67
N THR A 4 -28.06 -15.05 91.06
CA THR A 4 -26.64 -15.01 91.46
C THR A 4 -25.88 -14.85 90.16
N ILE A 5 -24.81 -14.08 90.14
CA ILE A 5 -23.85 -13.91 89.04
C ILE A 5 -22.96 -15.15 88.99
N THR A 6 -22.71 -15.66 87.80
CA THR A 6 -21.54 -16.46 87.53
C THR A 6 -20.80 -15.98 86.25
N LEU A 7 -19.58 -15.60 86.55
CA LEU A 7 -18.58 -15.13 85.61
C LEU A 7 -17.99 -16.32 84.83
N GLN A 8 -18.06 -16.36 83.57
CA GLN A 8 -17.19 -17.23 82.72
C GLN A 8 -16.63 -16.50 81.53
N SER A 9 -15.38 -16.57 81.50
CA SER A 9 -14.34 -16.07 80.62
C SER A 9 -14.72 -15.82 79.18
N ILE A 10 -14.50 -14.58 78.74
CA ILE A 10 -14.54 -14.17 77.36
C ILE A 10 -13.17 -14.43 76.73
N LEU A 11 -13.11 -15.35 75.83
CA LEU A 11 -11.97 -15.51 74.91
C LEU A 11 -12.21 -14.62 73.72
N LEU A 12 -11.51 -13.51 73.63
CA LEU A 12 -11.58 -12.55 72.58
C LEU A 12 -10.74 -13.04 71.42
N THR A 13 -11.37 -13.64 70.38
CA THR A 13 -10.71 -13.96 69.14
C THR A 13 -10.83 -12.74 68.23
N LEU A 14 -9.76 -11.99 68.09
CA LEU A 14 -9.64 -10.93 67.03
C LEU A 14 -9.59 -11.58 65.66
N PHE A 15 -10.67 -11.41 64.91
CA PHE A 15 -10.68 -11.70 63.47
C PHE A 15 -10.16 -10.45 62.75
N VAL A 16 -8.88 -10.47 62.39
CA VAL A 16 -8.30 -9.42 61.52
C VAL A 16 -8.77 -9.70 60.11
N LEU A 17 -9.75 -8.92 59.64
CA LEU A 17 -10.20 -8.91 58.26
C LEU A 17 -9.14 -8.14 57.45
N GLY A 18 -8.22 -8.85 56.83
CA GLY A 18 -7.26 -8.30 55.88
C GLY A 18 -7.99 -7.90 54.59
N LEU A 19 -8.24 -6.60 54.40
CA LEU A 19 -8.62 -6.04 53.11
C LEU A 19 -7.40 -6.13 52.19
N ALA A 20 -7.33 -7.19 51.37
CA ALA A 20 -6.42 -7.22 50.23
C ALA A 20 -6.92 -6.26 49.15
N THR A 21 -6.42 -5.04 49.17
CA THR A 21 -6.54 -4.12 48.02
C THR A 21 -5.70 -4.66 46.87
N PHE A 22 -6.33 -5.32 45.93
CA PHE A 22 -5.72 -5.59 44.64
C PHE A 22 -5.54 -4.25 43.90
N THR A 23 -4.41 -3.59 44.09
CA THR A 23 -3.94 -2.56 43.18
C THR A 23 -3.56 -3.26 41.86
N SER A 24 -4.50 -3.30 40.92
CA SER A 24 -4.22 -3.60 39.56
C SER A 24 -3.29 -2.51 39.02
N CYS A 25 -1.99 -2.75 39.07
CA CYS A 25 -1.05 -2.01 38.26
C CYS A 25 -1.39 -2.33 36.79
N LYS A 26 -2.18 -1.46 36.17
CA LYS A 26 -2.11 -1.35 34.71
C LYS A 26 -0.67 -0.94 34.41
N LYS A 27 0.16 -1.91 34.00
CA LYS A 27 1.36 -1.62 33.25
C LYS A 27 0.90 -0.88 31.99
N ASN A 28 1.02 0.43 31.99
CA ASN A 28 1.16 1.15 30.74
C ASN A 28 2.45 0.59 30.11
N GLU A 29 2.30 -0.36 29.21
CA GLU A 29 3.36 -0.65 28.28
C GLU A 29 3.48 0.61 27.41
N SER A 30 4.35 1.52 27.84
CA SER A 30 4.89 2.52 26.94
C SER A 30 5.53 1.72 25.81
N VAL A 31 4.93 1.81 24.61
CA VAL A 31 5.58 1.37 23.37
C VAL A 31 6.91 2.11 23.36
N ALA A 32 7.97 1.40 23.71
CA ALA A 32 9.31 1.93 23.64
C ALA A 32 9.57 2.20 22.15
N THR A 33 9.45 3.47 21.74
CA THR A 33 9.92 3.89 20.43
C THR A 33 11.41 3.61 20.42
N ASN A 34 11.80 2.58 19.69
CA ASN A 34 13.19 2.16 19.58
C ASN A 34 13.93 3.24 18.80
N THR A 35 14.50 4.21 19.50
CA THR A 35 15.21 5.36 18.91
C THR A 35 16.68 5.05 18.60
N THR A 36 17.11 3.80 18.85
CA THR A 36 18.50 3.39 18.66
C THR A 36 18.82 3.31 17.17
N GLU A 37 19.79 4.10 16.72
CA GLU A 37 20.32 4.03 15.37
C GLU A 37 21.08 2.71 15.18
N GLN A 38 20.68 1.92 14.16
CA GLN A 38 21.22 0.57 13.88
C GLN A 38 22.24 0.53 12.76
N GLY A 39 22.30 1.56 11.91
CA GLY A 39 23.28 1.66 10.85
C GLY A 39 22.77 2.12 9.49
N GLU A 40 23.66 2.00 8.51
CA GLU A 40 23.44 2.47 7.14
C GLU A 40 22.96 1.34 6.23
N LEU A 41 22.04 1.68 5.32
CA LEU A 41 21.54 0.81 4.24
C LEU A 41 21.94 1.42 2.90
N LYS A 42 22.65 0.64 2.09
CA LYS A 42 23.05 0.98 0.73
C LYS A 42 23.63 -0.22 0.00
N GLY A 43 23.68 -0.12 -1.32
CA GLY A 43 24.33 -1.10 -2.20
C GLY A 43 23.56 -2.41 -2.32
N THR A 44 24.21 -3.43 -2.85
CA THR A 44 23.61 -4.73 -3.13
C THR A 44 23.80 -5.71 -1.98
N ILE A 45 22.71 -6.29 -1.50
CA ILE A 45 22.72 -7.36 -0.51
C ILE A 45 22.89 -8.68 -1.26
N THR A 46 24.01 -9.38 -1.03
CA THR A 46 24.38 -10.65 -1.68
C THR A 46 24.31 -11.86 -0.74
N ALA A 47 23.90 -11.65 0.52
CA ALA A 47 23.66 -12.69 1.52
C ALA A 47 22.42 -12.34 2.34
N ASN A 48 21.75 -13.35 2.89
CA ASN A 48 20.58 -13.10 3.74
C ASN A 48 20.93 -12.14 4.88
N ARG A 49 20.06 -11.15 5.09
CA ARG A 49 20.23 -10.11 6.10
C ARG A 49 18.94 -9.89 6.88
N THR A 50 19.08 -9.68 8.19
CA THR A 50 17.95 -9.31 9.05
C THR A 50 18.16 -7.90 9.58
N LEU A 51 17.11 -7.08 9.49
CA LEU A 51 17.02 -5.78 10.17
C LEU A 51 16.18 -5.96 11.44
N GLU A 52 16.83 -5.83 12.58
CA GLU A 52 16.17 -5.85 13.88
C GLU A 52 15.51 -4.49 14.17
N ALA A 53 14.53 -4.44 15.09
CA ALA A 53 13.82 -3.22 15.43
C ALA A 53 14.79 -2.06 15.77
N GLY A 54 14.55 -0.89 15.16
CA GLY A 54 15.40 0.29 15.30
C GLY A 54 15.39 1.16 14.07
N ILE A 55 16.25 2.17 14.04
CA ILE A 55 16.34 3.17 12.96
C ILE A 55 17.53 2.87 12.06
N TYR A 56 17.27 2.80 10.76
CA TYR A 56 18.28 2.63 9.70
C TYR A 56 18.26 3.83 8.76
N LYS A 57 19.42 4.25 8.28
CA LYS A 57 19.58 5.33 7.30
C LYS A 57 19.77 4.73 5.91
N LEU A 58 18.88 5.03 4.97
CA LEU A 58 19.05 4.70 3.55
C LEU A 58 19.81 5.86 2.90
N THR A 59 21.03 5.62 2.46
CA THR A 59 21.95 6.64 1.89
C THR A 59 22.24 6.44 0.40
N ASP A 60 21.88 5.29 -0.17
CA ASP A 60 21.92 4.95 -1.59
C ASP A 60 20.95 3.81 -1.85
N ALA A 61 20.78 3.39 -3.10
CA ALA A 61 19.92 2.27 -3.47
C ALA A 61 20.28 1.01 -2.68
N LEU A 62 19.23 0.36 -2.11
CA LEU A 62 19.36 -0.93 -1.46
C LEU A 62 18.75 -2.00 -2.36
N ILE A 63 19.60 -2.87 -2.92
CA ILE A 63 19.17 -3.89 -3.88
C ILE A 63 19.29 -5.28 -3.25
N VAL A 64 18.21 -6.03 -3.20
CA VAL A 64 18.23 -7.44 -2.76
C VAL A 64 18.45 -8.32 -3.96
N GLU A 65 19.59 -9.02 -3.99
CA GLU A 65 20.05 -9.83 -5.13
C GLU A 65 19.27 -11.16 -5.21
N THR A 66 19.15 -11.68 -6.42
CA THR A 66 18.52 -12.99 -6.71
C THR A 66 19.02 -14.09 -5.76
N GLY A 67 18.12 -14.85 -5.20
CA GLY A 67 18.41 -15.93 -4.23
C GLY A 67 18.63 -15.46 -2.79
N VAL A 68 18.57 -14.16 -2.52
CA VAL A 68 18.79 -13.55 -1.20
C VAL A 68 17.46 -13.18 -0.56
N THR A 69 17.37 -13.28 0.76
CA THR A 69 16.23 -12.81 1.56
C THR A 69 16.67 -11.67 2.48
N LEU A 70 15.99 -10.52 2.36
CA LEU A 70 16.05 -9.44 3.33
C LEU A 70 14.87 -9.58 4.32
N THR A 71 15.15 -9.87 5.58
CA THR A 71 14.14 -9.91 6.64
C THR A 71 14.09 -8.57 7.37
N ILE A 72 12.90 -7.99 7.50
CA ILE A 72 12.67 -6.74 8.23
C ILE A 72 11.67 -7.02 9.37
N LYS A 73 12.13 -6.84 10.61
CA LYS A 73 11.35 -7.12 11.81
C LYS A 73 10.35 -6.00 12.15
N PRO A 74 9.28 -6.29 12.91
CA PRO A 74 8.36 -5.26 13.39
C PRO A 74 9.08 -4.13 14.13
N GLY A 75 8.64 -2.87 13.91
CA GLY A 75 9.21 -1.69 14.55
C GLY A 75 10.52 -1.17 13.93
N VAL A 76 10.93 -1.72 12.79
CA VAL A 76 12.01 -1.12 11.99
C VAL A 76 11.53 0.19 11.38
N THR A 77 12.37 1.22 11.43
CA THR A 77 12.18 2.48 10.70
C THR A 77 13.37 2.70 9.75
N ILE A 78 13.08 2.83 8.47
CA ILE A 78 14.08 3.17 7.44
C ILE A 78 13.86 4.62 7.04
N ILE A 79 14.91 5.45 7.14
CA ILE A 79 14.86 6.88 6.82
C ILE A 79 15.80 7.17 5.65
N ALA A 80 15.23 7.44 4.48
CA ALA A 80 15.98 7.88 3.31
C ALA A 80 16.57 9.28 3.56
N GLN A 81 17.87 9.43 3.32
CA GLN A 81 18.65 10.63 3.63
C GLN A 81 18.55 11.68 2.52
N SER A 82 17.33 12.04 2.11
CA SER A 82 17.02 12.89 0.95
C SER A 82 17.56 14.32 1.04
N SER A 83 17.81 14.82 2.23
CA SER A 83 18.43 16.14 2.42
C SER A 83 19.92 16.19 2.10
N THR A 84 20.58 15.04 1.96
CA THR A 84 22.05 14.94 1.78
C THR A 84 22.48 14.01 0.64
N ALA A 85 21.56 13.22 0.08
CA ALA A 85 21.82 12.27 -0.99
C ALA A 85 20.99 12.57 -2.24
N ASP A 86 21.42 12.02 -3.37
CA ASP A 86 20.72 12.08 -4.64
C ASP A 86 19.42 11.23 -4.57
N LYS A 87 18.27 11.89 -4.63
CA LYS A 87 16.95 11.25 -4.48
C LYS A 87 16.68 10.19 -5.55
N THR A 88 17.27 10.32 -6.73
CA THR A 88 17.15 9.33 -7.83
C THR A 88 17.81 7.99 -7.52
N LYS A 89 18.61 7.94 -6.45
CA LYS A 89 19.30 6.73 -5.96
C LYS A 89 18.78 6.23 -4.63
N LEU A 90 17.81 6.91 -4.03
CA LEU A 90 17.24 6.51 -2.74
C LEU A 90 16.02 5.64 -2.95
N TYR A 91 16.18 4.35 -3.16
CA TYR A 91 15.09 3.39 -3.29
C TYR A 91 15.49 2.01 -2.73
N ILE A 92 14.50 1.16 -2.51
CA ILE A 92 14.70 -0.24 -2.13
C ILE A 92 14.18 -1.10 -3.27
N ALA A 93 14.99 -2.02 -3.80
CA ALA A 93 14.60 -2.91 -4.89
C ALA A 93 14.83 -4.38 -4.53
N VAL A 94 13.82 -5.21 -4.82
CA VAL A 94 13.88 -6.67 -4.73
C VAL A 94 13.92 -7.23 -6.15
N LYS A 95 15.02 -7.88 -6.53
CA LYS A 95 15.21 -8.45 -7.87
C LYS A 95 14.38 -9.71 -8.07
N PRO A 96 14.10 -10.13 -9.32
CA PRO A 96 13.44 -11.41 -9.58
C PRO A 96 14.17 -12.58 -8.92
N GLY A 97 13.42 -13.44 -8.20
CA GLY A 97 13.98 -14.54 -7.43
C GLY A 97 14.64 -14.18 -6.10
N ALA A 98 14.69 -12.89 -5.74
CA ALA A 98 14.98 -12.43 -4.38
C ALA A 98 13.69 -12.40 -3.53
N LYS A 99 13.84 -12.21 -2.23
CA LYS A 99 12.70 -12.07 -1.30
C LYS A 99 12.92 -10.95 -0.30
N MET A 100 11.84 -10.27 0.02
CA MET A 100 11.76 -9.44 1.22
C MET A 100 10.72 -10.05 2.16
N ASP A 101 11.12 -10.39 3.38
CA ASP A 101 10.23 -10.81 4.46
C ASP A 101 10.08 -9.66 5.46
N ALA A 102 9.14 -8.77 5.16
CA ALA A 102 8.88 -7.53 5.89
C ALA A 102 7.52 -7.63 6.59
N GLN A 103 7.52 -8.17 7.79
CA GLN A 103 6.32 -8.43 8.56
C GLN A 103 6.25 -7.55 9.81
N GLY A 104 5.72 -6.34 9.66
CA GLY A 104 5.31 -5.51 10.77
C GLY A 104 4.09 -6.07 11.50
N THR A 105 3.57 -5.32 12.45
CA THR A 105 2.29 -5.58 13.12
C THR A 105 1.49 -4.28 13.21
N SER A 106 0.21 -4.35 13.50
CA SER A 106 -0.60 -3.14 13.69
C SER A 106 -0.09 -2.25 14.83
N ALA A 107 0.51 -2.83 15.87
CA ALA A 107 1.10 -2.10 16.98
C ALA A 107 2.52 -1.60 16.71
N ASN A 108 3.29 -2.32 15.90
CA ASN A 108 4.66 -2.01 15.53
C ASN A 108 4.86 -2.16 14.01
N PRO A 109 4.29 -1.26 13.21
CA PRO A 109 4.48 -1.29 11.76
C PRO A 109 5.94 -1.05 11.38
N ILE A 110 6.32 -1.51 10.19
CA ILE A 110 7.57 -1.10 9.55
C ILE A 110 7.33 0.25 8.90
N ILE A 111 8.24 1.21 9.12
CA ILE A 111 8.11 2.56 8.57
C ILE A 111 9.25 2.81 7.60
N MET A 112 8.92 3.23 6.39
CA MET A 112 9.86 3.66 5.37
C MET A 112 9.53 5.10 4.99
N THR A 113 10.43 6.02 5.29
CA THR A 113 10.17 7.46 5.18
C THR A 113 11.45 8.20 4.74
N ALA A 114 11.39 9.53 4.64
CA ALA A 114 12.53 10.36 4.22
C ALA A 114 12.87 11.43 5.27
N THR A 115 14.05 12.00 5.21
CA THR A 115 14.41 13.20 6.00
C THR A 115 13.65 14.42 5.51
N GLU A 116 13.45 14.55 4.20
CA GLU A 116 12.61 15.59 3.60
C GLU A 116 11.15 15.12 3.59
N LYS A 117 10.32 15.78 4.37
CA LYS A 117 8.90 15.43 4.56
C LYS A 117 8.02 16.11 3.50
N ALA A 118 8.27 15.76 2.23
CA ALA A 118 7.55 16.24 1.07
C ALA A 118 7.44 15.14 0.01
N PRO A 119 6.41 15.13 -0.85
CA PRO A 119 6.34 14.25 -2.01
C PRO A 119 7.65 14.26 -2.81
N GLY A 120 8.09 13.09 -3.28
CA GLY A 120 9.37 12.96 -3.98
C GLY A 120 10.61 13.02 -3.08
N GLY A 121 10.46 12.83 -1.77
CA GLY A 121 11.61 12.77 -0.84
C GLY A 121 12.53 11.57 -1.11
N TRP A 122 12.04 10.48 -1.67
CA TRP A 122 12.80 9.29 -2.08
C TRP A 122 12.00 8.43 -3.08
N GLY A 123 12.64 7.38 -3.63
CA GLY A 123 12.06 6.60 -4.71
C GLY A 123 10.99 5.58 -4.31
N GLY A 124 10.96 5.10 -3.07
CA GLY A 124 9.98 4.09 -2.66
C GLY A 124 10.48 2.65 -2.73
N LEU A 125 9.53 1.70 -2.82
CA LEU A 125 9.77 0.26 -2.80
C LEU A 125 9.44 -0.37 -4.15
N ILE A 126 10.42 -1.03 -4.76
CA ILE A 126 10.31 -1.73 -6.04
C ILE A 126 10.41 -3.23 -5.81
N ILE A 127 9.43 -3.98 -6.30
CA ILE A 127 9.41 -5.44 -6.21
C ILE A 127 9.34 -6.01 -7.61
N CYS A 128 10.38 -6.73 -8.03
CA CYS A 128 10.45 -7.39 -9.33
C CYS A 128 10.27 -8.89 -9.17
N GLY A 129 9.37 -9.47 -9.96
CA GLY A 129 9.08 -10.91 -9.98
C GLY A 129 9.24 -11.52 -11.36
N ASN A 130 8.96 -12.81 -11.45
CA ASN A 130 9.08 -13.64 -12.65
C ASN A 130 7.72 -14.01 -13.27
N ALA A 131 6.62 -13.32 -12.89
CA ALA A 131 5.31 -13.56 -13.50
C ALA A 131 5.17 -12.84 -14.85
N ALA A 132 4.17 -13.24 -15.62
CA ALA A 132 3.97 -12.76 -16.98
C ALA A 132 3.68 -11.25 -17.05
N THR A 133 4.21 -10.61 -18.07
CA THR A 133 3.92 -9.23 -18.47
C THR A 133 3.81 -9.14 -20.00
N ASN A 134 2.97 -8.25 -20.50
CA ASN A 134 2.88 -7.97 -21.93
C ASN A 134 3.82 -6.84 -22.37
N ALA A 135 4.62 -6.28 -21.48
CA ALA A 135 5.70 -5.35 -21.81
C ALA A 135 6.95 -6.06 -22.37
N ALA A 136 7.06 -7.38 -22.21
CA ALA A 136 8.15 -8.17 -22.75
C ALA A 136 8.03 -8.29 -24.29
N ALA A 137 9.17 -8.27 -24.98
CA ALA A 137 9.20 -8.42 -26.44
C ALA A 137 8.66 -9.78 -26.96
N THR A 138 8.67 -10.78 -26.09
CA THR A 138 8.13 -12.13 -26.37
C THR A 138 7.38 -12.66 -25.16
N ALA A 139 6.36 -13.48 -25.40
CA ALA A 139 5.61 -14.13 -24.33
C ALA A 139 6.55 -14.92 -23.40
N GLY A 140 6.41 -14.69 -22.09
CA GLY A 140 7.29 -15.31 -21.07
C GLY A 140 8.71 -14.74 -20.99
N GLY A 141 9.00 -13.68 -21.74
CA GLY A 141 10.24 -12.93 -21.67
C GLY A 141 10.28 -11.93 -20.51
N SER A 142 11.40 -11.25 -20.39
CA SER A 142 11.58 -10.16 -19.43
C SER A 142 11.44 -8.78 -20.09
N ALA A 143 11.08 -7.80 -19.28
CA ALA A 143 11.03 -6.39 -19.63
C ALA A 143 11.97 -5.58 -18.72
N GLN A 144 12.29 -4.35 -19.12
CA GLN A 144 13.02 -3.39 -18.29
C GLN A 144 12.01 -2.65 -17.39
N THR A 145 12.40 -2.39 -16.15
CA THR A 145 11.68 -1.44 -15.29
C THR A 145 12.01 0.00 -15.71
N GLU A 146 11.37 0.96 -15.10
CA GLU A 146 11.72 2.38 -15.25
C GLU A 146 13.10 2.69 -14.69
N VAL A 147 13.53 1.92 -13.70
CA VAL A 147 14.88 2.03 -13.12
C VAL A 147 15.87 1.25 -13.97
N ALA A 148 16.87 1.94 -14.49
CA ALA A 148 17.89 1.33 -15.33
C ALA A 148 18.61 0.17 -14.64
N GLY A 149 18.77 -0.95 -15.34
CA GLY A 149 19.46 -2.13 -14.84
C GLY A 149 18.62 -3.08 -13.99
N LEU A 150 17.34 -2.77 -13.75
CA LEU A 150 16.39 -3.70 -13.16
C LEU A 150 15.46 -4.29 -14.23
N THR A 151 15.27 -5.60 -14.20
CA THR A 151 14.38 -6.33 -15.10
C THR A 151 13.31 -7.07 -14.35
N TYR A 152 12.23 -7.45 -15.02
CA TYR A 152 11.13 -8.23 -14.44
C TYR A 152 10.45 -9.07 -15.51
N GLY A 153 9.55 -9.95 -15.09
CA GLY A 153 8.75 -10.75 -16.01
C GLY A 153 9.34 -12.12 -16.27
N GLY A 154 8.53 -12.96 -16.86
CA GLY A 154 8.80 -14.35 -17.14
C GLY A 154 7.52 -15.12 -17.41
N SER A 155 7.44 -16.37 -16.96
CA SER A 155 6.27 -17.24 -17.13
C SER A 155 5.77 -17.86 -15.81
N ASN A 156 6.37 -17.49 -14.69
CA ASN A 156 6.00 -18.06 -13.38
C ASN A 156 4.95 -17.18 -12.67
N ASN A 157 3.68 -17.34 -13.00
CA ASN A 157 2.61 -16.58 -12.35
C ASN A 157 2.44 -16.89 -10.86
N SER A 158 3.06 -17.97 -10.35
CA SER A 158 3.10 -18.30 -8.92
C SER A 158 4.40 -17.84 -8.24
N ASP A 159 5.16 -16.96 -8.88
CA ASP A 159 6.38 -16.37 -8.32
C ASP A 159 6.15 -15.80 -6.92
N ASN A 160 7.19 -15.90 -6.07
CA ASN A 160 7.12 -15.46 -4.68
C ASN A 160 8.31 -14.55 -4.37
N SER A 161 8.03 -13.25 -4.31
CA SER A 161 8.98 -12.20 -3.95
C SER A 161 8.98 -11.87 -2.45
N GLY A 162 8.26 -12.64 -1.62
CA GLY A 162 8.29 -12.52 -0.16
C GLY A 162 6.95 -12.19 0.49
N VAL A 163 7.01 -11.55 1.66
CA VAL A 163 5.86 -11.18 2.49
C VAL A 163 5.97 -9.72 2.90
N TYR A 164 4.94 -8.94 2.67
CA TYR A 164 4.84 -7.52 2.93
C TYR A 164 3.61 -7.24 3.78
N LYS A 165 3.79 -6.97 5.07
CA LYS A 165 2.68 -6.75 6.01
C LYS A 165 2.94 -5.59 6.96
N TYR A 166 1.91 -4.77 7.15
CA TYR A 166 1.96 -3.62 8.06
C TYR A 166 3.16 -2.72 7.81
N ILE A 167 3.25 -2.22 6.59
CA ILE A 167 4.30 -1.30 6.14
C ILE A 167 3.68 0.06 5.86
N VAL A 168 4.30 1.11 6.36
CA VAL A 168 3.96 2.50 6.09
C VAL A 168 5.07 3.12 5.24
N LEU A 169 4.75 3.57 4.03
CA LEU A 169 5.64 4.31 3.15
C LEU A 169 5.19 5.76 3.08
N GLU A 170 6.12 6.68 3.24
CA GLU A 170 5.83 8.12 3.24
C GLU A 170 6.83 8.89 2.38
N TYR A 171 6.35 9.91 1.65
CA TYR A 171 7.16 10.88 0.89
C TYR A 171 7.96 10.26 -0.26
N THR A 172 7.38 9.30 -0.92
CA THR A 172 7.93 8.56 -2.06
C THR A 172 7.74 9.30 -3.39
N GLY A 173 8.00 8.66 -4.53
CA GLY A 173 7.69 9.19 -5.84
C GLY A 173 8.72 10.19 -6.37
N SER A 174 10.02 10.04 -6.05
CA SER A 174 11.02 10.95 -6.61
C SER A 174 11.18 10.73 -8.12
N LYS A 175 11.44 11.82 -8.85
CA LYS A 175 11.70 11.74 -10.30
C LYS A 175 13.02 11.03 -10.59
N ILE A 176 12.99 10.11 -11.56
CA ILE A 176 14.19 9.48 -12.12
C ILE A 176 14.76 10.40 -13.20
N ASN A 177 13.89 10.92 -14.05
CA ASN A 177 14.16 11.93 -15.10
C ASN A 177 12.84 12.61 -15.50
N ASP A 178 12.82 13.34 -16.61
CA ASP A 178 11.63 14.07 -17.08
C ASP A 178 10.47 13.16 -17.56
N GLU A 179 10.73 11.87 -17.82
CA GLU A 179 9.77 10.92 -18.38
C GLU A 179 9.42 9.76 -17.43
N ARG A 180 10.14 9.63 -16.32
CA ARG A 180 10.03 8.47 -15.41
C ARG A 180 10.10 8.91 -13.97
N GLU A 181 9.26 8.35 -13.18
CA GLU A 181 9.14 8.62 -11.77
C GLU A 181 9.17 7.31 -10.97
N PHE A 182 9.38 7.39 -9.68
CA PHE A 182 9.16 6.30 -8.76
C PHE A 182 7.76 6.43 -8.15
N ASN A 183 7.21 5.32 -7.70
CA ASN A 183 5.95 5.26 -6.98
C ASN A 183 6.14 5.01 -5.47
N GLY A 184 5.06 4.94 -4.75
CA GLY A 184 5.09 4.45 -3.37
C GLY A 184 5.57 3.01 -3.30
N VAL A 185 4.80 2.11 -3.92
CA VAL A 185 5.16 0.71 -4.11
C VAL A 185 4.91 0.33 -5.56
N THR A 186 5.95 -0.16 -6.24
CA THR A 186 5.84 -0.67 -7.61
C THR A 186 5.99 -2.18 -7.64
N PHE A 187 5.02 -2.87 -8.26
CA PHE A 187 5.00 -4.32 -8.45
C PHE A 187 5.27 -4.65 -9.91
N TYR A 188 6.47 -4.99 -10.25
CA TYR A 188 6.88 -5.38 -11.61
C TYR A 188 6.82 -6.90 -11.79
N GLY A 189 5.83 -7.43 -12.47
CA GLY A 189 5.71 -8.86 -12.76
C GLY A 189 5.70 -9.76 -11.52
N VAL A 190 5.13 -9.28 -10.42
CA VAL A 190 5.08 -10.02 -9.15
C VAL A 190 4.01 -11.10 -9.22
N GLY A 191 4.35 -12.32 -8.81
CA GLY A 191 3.46 -13.48 -8.88
C GLY A 191 2.59 -13.68 -7.64
N SER A 192 1.56 -14.54 -7.81
CA SER A 192 0.53 -14.82 -6.79
C SER A 192 1.04 -15.55 -5.53
N GLY A 193 2.27 -16.04 -5.54
CA GLY A 193 2.91 -16.60 -4.34
C GLY A 193 3.42 -15.53 -3.35
N THR A 194 3.45 -14.27 -3.76
CA THR A 194 3.82 -13.14 -2.91
C THR A 194 2.63 -12.71 -2.04
N VAL A 195 2.88 -12.40 -0.77
CA VAL A 195 1.85 -11.94 0.17
C VAL A 195 1.97 -10.45 0.40
N VAL A 196 0.89 -9.69 0.16
CA VAL A 196 0.83 -8.24 0.34
C VAL A 196 -0.44 -7.87 1.10
N GLU A 197 -0.29 -7.41 2.35
CA GLU A 197 -1.43 -7.09 3.22
C GLU A 197 -1.13 -5.91 4.14
N ASN A 198 -2.10 -5.01 4.32
CA ASN A 198 -2.02 -3.91 5.28
C ASN A 198 -0.83 -2.96 4.99
N LEU A 199 -0.85 -2.30 3.85
CA LEU A 199 0.13 -1.29 3.48
C LEU A 199 -0.49 0.10 3.47
N GLU A 200 0.29 1.12 3.87
CA GLU A 200 0.00 2.53 3.67
C GLU A 200 1.04 3.13 2.72
N SER A 201 0.59 3.87 1.70
CA SER A 201 1.42 4.77 0.90
C SER A 201 0.85 6.18 0.98
N SER A 202 1.67 7.12 1.46
CA SER A 202 1.22 8.47 1.76
C SER A 202 2.22 9.52 1.27
N TRP A 203 1.68 10.57 0.63
CA TRP A 203 2.50 11.68 0.14
C TRP A 203 3.52 11.24 -0.93
N SER A 204 3.14 10.33 -1.83
CA SER A 204 3.92 10.06 -3.03
C SER A 204 3.78 11.24 -4.00
N ASN A 205 4.82 11.55 -4.76
CA ASN A 205 4.77 12.56 -5.83
C ASN A 205 4.22 11.97 -7.13
N ASP A 206 4.17 10.67 -7.22
CA ASP A 206 3.57 9.87 -8.26
C ASP A 206 2.57 8.91 -7.62
N ASP A 207 2.32 7.73 -8.18
CA ASP A 207 1.33 6.81 -7.67
C ASP A 207 1.60 6.32 -6.25
N ALA A 208 0.53 5.97 -5.56
CA ALA A 208 0.67 5.26 -4.29
C ALA A 208 1.10 3.80 -4.51
N TYR A 209 0.43 3.12 -5.43
CA TYR A 209 0.66 1.71 -5.80
C TYR A 209 0.52 1.53 -7.29
N GLU A 210 1.51 0.90 -7.94
CA GLU A 210 1.44 0.60 -9.36
C GLU A 210 1.84 -0.85 -9.66
N TRP A 211 1.09 -1.51 -10.56
CA TRP A 211 1.28 -2.89 -10.99
C TRP A 211 1.59 -2.97 -12.47
N PHE A 212 2.81 -3.34 -12.82
CA PHE A 212 3.24 -3.61 -14.20
C PHE A 212 3.22 -5.12 -14.49
N GLY A 213 2.09 -5.64 -14.94
CA GLY A 213 1.91 -7.08 -15.15
C GLY A 213 1.87 -7.89 -13.87
N GLY A 214 2.06 -9.20 -14.00
CA GLY A 214 2.03 -10.11 -12.85
C GLY A 214 0.62 -10.49 -12.40
N SER A 215 0.56 -11.15 -11.26
CA SER A 215 -0.66 -11.75 -10.71
C SER A 215 -0.72 -11.72 -9.18
N VAL A 216 0.07 -10.85 -8.55
CA VAL A 216 0.07 -10.70 -7.09
C VAL A 216 -1.29 -10.27 -6.60
N ASN A 217 -1.75 -10.89 -5.50
CA ASN A 217 -2.97 -10.46 -4.80
C ASN A 217 -2.59 -9.54 -3.66
N CYS A 218 -3.29 -8.41 -3.55
CA CYS A 218 -3.06 -7.45 -2.47
C CYS A 218 -4.36 -7.20 -1.69
N SER A 219 -4.23 -6.99 -0.39
CA SER A 219 -5.39 -6.66 0.46
C SER A 219 -5.07 -5.58 1.49
N ASN A 220 -6.10 -4.79 1.83
CA ASN A 220 -6.01 -3.74 2.84
C ASN A 220 -4.94 -2.70 2.49
N LEU A 221 -5.08 -2.06 1.33
CA LEU A 221 -4.19 -0.99 0.88
C LEU A 221 -4.80 0.37 1.18
N TYR A 222 -4.04 1.21 1.84
CA TYR A 222 -4.40 2.58 2.18
C TYR A 222 -3.51 3.57 1.43
N ALA A 223 -4.12 4.54 0.74
CA ALA A 223 -3.44 5.60 0.01
C ALA A 223 -3.88 6.97 0.55
N PHE A 224 -2.92 7.89 0.81
CA PHE A 224 -3.24 9.18 1.39
C PHE A 224 -2.45 10.32 0.77
N ASN A 225 -3.17 11.27 0.14
CA ASN A 225 -2.60 12.50 -0.42
C ASN A 225 -1.44 12.30 -1.39
N ASN A 226 -1.55 11.31 -2.26
CA ASN A 226 -0.60 11.11 -3.34
C ASN A 226 -0.88 12.08 -4.49
N ASP A 227 0.14 12.47 -5.23
CA ASP A 227 0.04 13.54 -6.22
C ASP A 227 -0.49 13.07 -7.57
N ASP A 228 -0.22 11.81 -7.95
CA ASP A 228 -0.83 11.17 -9.11
C ASP A 228 -1.87 10.13 -8.65
N ASP A 229 -1.91 8.94 -9.20
CA ASP A 229 -2.98 7.99 -8.96
C ASP A 229 -2.81 7.23 -7.63
N ASN A 230 -3.91 6.81 -7.03
CA ASN A 230 -3.79 6.02 -5.80
C ASN A 230 -3.56 4.53 -6.10
N PHE A 231 -4.15 4.03 -7.19
CA PHE A 231 -4.00 2.65 -7.63
C PHE A 231 -3.94 2.62 -9.17
N ASP A 232 -2.79 2.26 -9.73
CA ASP A 232 -2.62 2.11 -11.17
C ASP A 232 -2.21 0.68 -11.53
N TRP A 233 -2.70 0.18 -12.66
CA TRP A 233 -2.21 -1.08 -13.23
C TRP A 233 -2.07 -1.00 -14.75
N ALA A 234 -1.02 -1.66 -15.22
CA ALA A 234 -0.68 -1.76 -16.63
C ALA A 234 -0.07 -3.12 -16.99
N ASN A 235 0.32 -3.26 -18.23
CA ASN A 235 1.20 -4.30 -18.76
C ASN A 235 0.76 -5.75 -18.47
N GLY A 236 -0.57 -5.99 -18.42
CA GLY A 236 -1.11 -7.34 -18.27
C GLY A 236 -1.26 -7.81 -16.83
N TYR A 237 -1.52 -6.92 -15.91
CA TYR A 237 -1.81 -7.28 -14.50
C TYR A 237 -3.12 -8.06 -14.38
N THR A 238 -3.10 -9.20 -13.64
CA THR A 238 -4.25 -10.10 -13.51
C THR A 238 -4.55 -10.53 -12.07
N GLY A 239 -3.99 -9.85 -11.08
CA GLY A 239 -4.19 -10.16 -9.67
C GLY A 239 -5.56 -9.76 -9.13
N LYS A 240 -5.77 -10.03 -7.84
CA LYS A 240 -6.94 -9.58 -7.09
C LYS A 240 -6.56 -8.51 -6.07
N LEU A 241 -7.29 -7.41 -6.09
CA LEU A 241 -7.17 -6.31 -5.13
C LEU A 241 -8.42 -6.28 -4.24
N THR A 242 -8.24 -6.28 -2.93
CA THR A 242 -9.36 -6.33 -1.98
C THR A 242 -9.16 -5.31 -0.87
N ASN A 243 -10.22 -4.56 -0.51
CA ASN A 243 -10.19 -3.55 0.53
C ASN A 243 -9.19 -2.42 0.23
N LEU A 244 -9.47 -1.65 -0.82
CA LEU A 244 -8.72 -0.45 -1.17
C LEU A 244 -9.38 0.77 -0.53
N TYR A 245 -8.59 1.64 0.06
CA TYR A 245 -9.09 2.87 0.66
C TYR A 245 -8.16 4.04 0.35
N SER A 246 -8.66 5.05 -0.35
CA SER A 246 -7.87 6.24 -0.65
C SER A 246 -8.55 7.53 -0.21
N VAL A 247 -7.73 8.50 0.21
CA VAL A 247 -8.17 9.84 0.59
C VAL A 247 -7.20 10.88 0.06
N ASN A 248 -7.67 11.77 -0.81
CA ASN A 248 -6.92 12.92 -1.31
C ASN A 248 -7.52 14.22 -0.77
N LYS A 249 -6.85 14.84 0.19
CA LYS A 249 -7.20 16.16 0.77
C LYS A 249 -6.21 17.26 0.40
N ASN A 250 -5.06 16.90 -0.18
CA ASN A 250 -4.03 17.86 -0.55
C ASN A 250 -4.52 18.77 -1.67
N GLN A 251 -4.73 20.05 -1.37
CA GLN A 251 -5.21 21.05 -2.33
C GLN A 251 -4.09 21.59 -3.23
N ASN A 252 -2.84 21.24 -2.96
CA ASN A 252 -1.67 21.70 -3.71
C ASN A 252 -1.10 20.63 -4.64
N ALA A 253 -1.76 19.47 -4.76
CA ALA A 253 -1.33 18.44 -5.69
C ALA A 253 -1.30 18.98 -7.12
N SER A 254 -0.25 18.68 -7.84
CA SER A 254 0.05 19.25 -9.16
C SER A 254 -0.27 18.31 -10.31
N ASN A 255 -0.36 17.03 -10.04
CA ASN A 255 -0.52 16.01 -11.05
C ASN A 255 -1.98 15.64 -11.31
N ASP A 256 -2.19 14.83 -12.32
CA ASP A 256 -3.48 14.39 -12.85
C ASP A 256 -4.05 13.24 -12.01
N SER A 257 -4.34 13.53 -10.76
CA SER A 257 -4.67 12.55 -9.73
C SER A 257 -6.02 11.87 -9.95
N ARG A 258 -6.01 10.55 -9.93
CA ARG A 258 -7.20 9.70 -9.93
C ARG A 258 -7.28 8.81 -8.71
N GLY A 259 -8.45 8.20 -8.55
CA GLY A 259 -8.60 7.11 -7.58
C GLY A 259 -7.99 5.82 -8.09
N ILE A 260 -8.35 5.45 -9.33
CA ILE A 260 -7.81 4.32 -10.10
C ILE A 260 -7.54 4.77 -11.52
N GLU A 261 -6.34 4.52 -12.01
CA GLU A 261 -6.02 4.47 -13.44
C GLU A 261 -5.80 3.01 -13.87
N ALA A 262 -6.20 2.64 -15.07
CA ALA A 262 -6.26 1.24 -15.47
C ALA A 262 -5.93 1.06 -16.95
N ASP A 263 -4.76 0.53 -17.22
CA ASP A 263 -4.26 0.30 -18.57
C ASP A 263 -4.01 -1.19 -18.87
N ASN A 264 -4.00 -1.54 -20.15
CA ASN A 264 -3.37 -2.77 -20.59
C ASN A 264 -1.93 -2.49 -21.06
N ASN A 265 -1.79 -1.86 -22.24
CA ASN A 265 -0.47 -1.52 -22.77
C ASN A 265 -0.59 -0.30 -23.69
N SER A 266 0.11 0.77 -23.36
CA SER A 266 0.03 2.04 -24.08
C SER A 266 0.52 1.96 -25.53
N LYS A 267 1.39 0.99 -25.86
CA LYS A 267 1.93 0.78 -27.21
C LYS A 267 1.08 -0.16 -28.05
N ASP A 268 0.44 -1.15 -27.40
CA ASP A 268 -0.44 -2.12 -28.04
C ASP A 268 -1.60 -2.48 -27.10
N PRO A 269 -2.76 -1.82 -27.23
CA PRO A 269 -3.94 -2.09 -26.39
C PRO A 269 -4.45 -3.54 -26.47
N ALA A 270 -4.04 -4.33 -27.45
CA ALA A 270 -4.39 -5.75 -27.61
C ALA A 270 -3.29 -6.71 -27.10
N ALA A 271 -2.19 -6.18 -26.54
CA ALA A 271 -1.08 -6.99 -26.04
C ALA A 271 -1.56 -8.01 -24.97
N THR A 272 -0.95 -9.19 -24.99
CA THR A 272 -1.30 -10.28 -24.06
C THR A 272 -0.12 -10.69 -23.18
N PRO A 273 -0.38 -11.08 -21.90
CA PRO A 273 -1.69 -11.18 -21.24
C PRO A 273 -2.38 -9.82 -21.13
N VAL A 274 -3.70 -9.78 -21.26
CA VAL A 274 -4.46 -8.54 -21.09
C VAL A 274 -4.63 -8.25 -19.60
N SER A 275 -4.46 -6.99 -19.19
CA SER A 275 -4.80 -6.56 -17.84
C SER A 275 -6.25 -6.84 -17.53
N ASN A 276 -6.51 -7.63 -16.48
CA ASN A 276 -7.86 -8.08 -16.11
C ASN A 276 -7.95 -8.39 -14.61
N PRO A 277 -7.68 -7.43 -13.72
CA PRO A 277 -7.78 -7.67 -12.29
C PRO A 277 -9.23 -7.80 -11.81
N ILE A 278 -9.38 -8.45 -10.65
CA ILE A 278 -10.60 -8.42 -9.85
C ILE A 278 -10.38 -7.47 -8.68
N VAL A 279 -11.24 -6.47 -8.54
CA VAL A 279 -11.11 -5.43 -7.51
C VAL A 279 -12.39 -5.39 -6.66
N GLU A 280 -12.26 -5.51 -5.34
CA GLU A 280 -13.41 -5.62 -4.43
C GLU A 280 -13.27 -4.70 -3.22
N ASN A 281 -14.37 -4.09 -2.79
CA ASN A 281 -14.46 -3.24 -1.60
C ASN A 281 -13.52 -2.02 -1.68
N VAL A 282 -13.89 -1.03 -2.48
CA VAL A 282 -13.06 0.13 -2.81
C VAL A 282 -13.72 1.42 -2.32
N VAL A 283 -12.96 2.24 -1.61
CA VAL A 283 -13.34 3.60 -1.20
C VAL A 283 -12.37 4.59 -1.80
N LEU A 284 -12.85 5.49 -2.65
CA LEU A 284 -12.09 6.55 -3.29
C LEU A 284 -12.67 7.90 -2.86
N ILE A 285 -11.91 8.67 -2.08
CA ILE A 285 -12.30 10.00 -1.61
C ILE A 285 -11.36 11.03 -2.22
N GLY A 286 -11.88 11.84 -3.12
CA GLY A 286 -11.18 12.92 -3.79
C GLY A 286 -11.33 14.26 -3.06
N ARG A 287 -10.91 15.32 -3.74
CA ARG A 287 -10.83 16.71 -3.22
C ARG A 287 -12.12 17.50 -3.30
N GLY A 288 -13.20 16.89 -3.79
CA GLY A 288 -14.50 17.52 -4.09
C GLY A 288 -14.76 17.62 -5.60
N SER A 289 -16.01 17.41 -6.05
CA SER A 289 -16.39 17.43 -7.48
C SER A 289 -16.16 18.80 -8.13
N GLY A 290 -16.11 19.87 -7.33
CA GLY A 290 -15.82 21.25 -7.77
C GLY A 290 -14.36 21.66 -7.66
N PHE A 291 -13.43 20.74 -7.34
CA PHE A 291 -12.01 21.06 -7.23
C PHE A 291 -11.47 21.58 -8.57
N ALA A 292 -10.82 22.76 -8.54
CA ALA A 292 -10.36 23.46 -9.74
C ALA A 292 -8.99 22.98 -10.27
N GLY A 293 -8.34 22.05 -9.56
CA GLY A 293 -7.05 21.48 -9.94
C GLY A 293 -7.17 20.33 -10.93
N THR A 294 -6.14 19.52 -11.01
CA THR A 294 -5.97 18.47 -12.03
C THR A 294 -6.69 17.16 -11.73
N GLN A 295 -7.29 17.01 -10.53
CA GLN A 295 -8.08 15.81 -10.23
C GLN A 295 -9.20 15.60 -11.26
N LYS A 296 -9.30 14.42 -11.84
CA LYS A 296 -10.29 14.09 -12.87
C LYS A 296 -11.25 12.99 -12.44
N GLU A 297 -10.86 11.75 -12.61
CA GLU A 297 -11.73 10.59 -12.48
C GLU A 297 -11.56 9.90 -11.13
N GLY A 298 -12.66 9.36 -10.60
CA GLY A 298 -12.57 8.34 -9.56
C GLY A 298 -11.94 7.05 -10.09
N VAL A 299 -12.39 6.62 -11.27
CA VAL A 299 -11.86 5.45 -11.99
C VAL A 299 -11.76 5.75 -13.47
N LEU A 300 -10.59 5.55 -14.06
CA LEU A 300 -10.36 5.61 -15.49
C LEU A 300 -9.92 4.24 -16.03
N LEU A 301 -10.73 3.63 -16.90
CA LEU A 301 -10.44 2.37 -17.60
C LEU A 301 -10.06 2.70 -19.03
N ARG A 302 -8.84 2.42 -19.46
CA ARG A 302 -8.36 2.83 -20.80
C ARG A 302 -7.41 1.80 -21.42
N VAL A 303 -6.98 2.09 -22.65
CA VAL A 303 -5.86 1.45 -23.37
C VAL A 303 -5.94 -0.09 -23.35
N GLY A 304 -7.13 -0.64 -23.59
CA GLY A 304 -7.33 -2.08 -23.75
C GLY A 304 -7.53 -2.88 -22.46
N THR A 305 -7.54 -2.26 -21.27
CA THR A 305 -7.76 -2.98 -20.00
C THR A 305 -9.11 -3.67 -19.97
N LYS A 306 -9.17 -4.78 -19.26
CA LYS A 306 -10.38 -5.42 -18.74
C LYS A 306 -10.38 -5.33 -17.24
N SER A 307 -11.56 -5.33 -16.62
CA SER A 307 -11.65 -5.33 -15.16
C SER A 307 -13.02 -5.78 -14.65
N THR A 308 -13.03 -6.29 -13.42
CA THR A 308 -14.24 -6.47 -12.64
C THR A 308 -14.07 -5.77 -11.30
N ILE A 309 -14.78 -4.64 -11.12
CA ILE A 309 -14.75 -3.84 -9.89
C ILE A 309 -16.10 -3.97 -9.21
N THR A 310 -16.11 -4.39 -7.95
CA THR A 310 -17.33 -4.62 -7.19
C THR A 310 -17.28 -3.95 -5.82
N ASN A 311 -18.42 -3.34 -5.43
CA ASN A 311 -18.57 -2.66 -4.15
C ASN A 311 -17.63 -1.44 -4.04
N LEU A 312 -18.00 -0.38 -4.76
CA LEU A 312 -17.18 0.83 -4.93
C LEU A 312 -17.92 2.07 -4.36
N LEU A 313 -17.21 2.89 -3.60
CA LEU A 313 -17.59 4.28 -3.31
C LEU A 313 -16.66 5.22 -4.07
N VAL A 314 -17.24 6.09 -4.91
CA VAL A 314 -16.55 7.23 -5.51
C VAL A 314 -17.13 8.50 -4.92
N LYS A 315 -16.29 9.28 -4.25
CA LYS A 315 -16.71 10.53 -3.61
C LYS A 315 -15.77 11.67 -3.92
N GLY A 316 -16.32 12.84 -4.23
CA GLY A 316 -15.56 14.07 -4.40
C GLY A 316 -14.69 14.09 -5.66
N TYR A 317 -15.13 13.48 -6.73
CA TYR A 317 -14.53 13.54 -8.08
C TYR A 317 -15.47 14.22 -9.06
N LYS A 318 -14.93 14.91 -10.07
CA LYS A 318 -15.74 15.45 -11.15
C LYS A 318 -16.40 14.33 -11.94
N ASP A 319 -15.60 13.35 -12.37
CA ASP A 319 -16.01 12.20 -13.15
C ASP A 319 -15.89 10.91 -12.30
N GLY A 320 -16.96 10.13 -12.25
CA GLY A 320 -17.02 8.94 -11.38
C GLY A 320 -16.25 7.76 -11.96
N VAL A 321 -16.83 7.12 -12.99
CA VAL A 321 -16.20 6.00 -13.71
C VAL A 321 -16.18 6.33 -15.19
N SER A 322 -14.99 6.34 -15.79
CA SER A 322 -14.73 6.70 -17.18
C SER A 322 -14.17 5.51 -17.97
N LEU A 323 -14.70 5.31 -19.18
CA LEU A 323 -14.16 4.36 -20.16
C LEU A 323 -13.46 5.14 -21.27
N GLY A 324 -12.15 5.01 -21.37
CA GLY A 324 -11.33 5.63 -22.39
C GLY A 324 -11.44 4.93 -23.75
N SER A 325 -10.85 5.55 -24.77
CA SER A 325 -10.76 4.98 -26.11
C SER A 325 -9.96 3.68 -26.15
N ASN A 326 -10.21 2.85 -27.16
CA ASN A 326 -9.53 1.56 -27.36
C ASN A 326 -9.65 0.58 -26.20
N THR A 327 -10.73 0.68 -25.41
CA THR A 327 -10.98 -0.19 -24.26
C THR A 327 -12.22 -1.06 -24.52
N PRO A 328 -12.13 -2.39 -24.31
CA PRO A 328 -13.24 -3.31 -24.59
C PRO A 328 -14.36 -3.13 -23.58
N ALA A 329 -15.42 -2.40 -23.96
CA ALA A 329 -16.51 -2.01 -23.09
C ALA A 329 -17.20 -3.21 -22.41
N ALA A 330 -17.49 -4.29 -23.17
CA ALA A 330 -18.19 -5.46 -22.66
C ALA A 330 -17.43 -6.25 -21.57
N ASP A 331 -16.09 -6.09 -21.54
CA ASP A 331 -15.22 -6.79 -20.61
C ASP A 331 -14.92 -5.99 -19.34
N ASN A 332 -15.48 -4.77 -19.23
CA ASN A 332 -15.35 -3.92 -18.06
C ASN A 332 -16.65 -3.83 -17.28
N LYS A 333 -16.63 -4.25 -16.02
CA LYS A 333 -17.82 -4.31 -15.15
C LYS A 333 -17.52 -3.63 -13.84
N VAL A 334 -18.31 -2.59 -13.52
CA VAL A 334 -18.25 -1.89 -12.24
C VAL A 334 -19.61 -1.94 -11.58
N THR A 335 -19.74 -2.65 -10.47
CA THR A 335 -21.03 -2.98 -9.88
C THR A 335 -21.13 -2.61 -8.41
N ASN A 336 -22.36 -2.34 -7.95
CA ASN A 336 -22.67 -1.87 -6.61
C ASN A 336 -21.89 -0.59 -6.27
N VAL A 337 -22.03 0.44 -7.14
CA VAL A 337 -21.32 1.72 -7.01
C VAL A 337 -22.17 2.73 -6.28
N LYS A 338 -21.63 3.32 -5.23
CA LYS A 338 -22.16 4.53 -4.62
C LYS A 338 -21.39 5.74 -5.14
N PHE A 339 -22.11 6.71 -5.70
CA PHE A 339 -21.58 8.01 -6.07
C PHE A 339 -22.01 9.05 -5.04
N ASP A 340 -21.06 9.82 -4.49
CA ASP A 340 -21.30 10.90 -3.54
C ASP A 340 -20.45 12.11 -3.95
N ASP A 341 -21.05 13.29 -4.10
CA ASP A 341 -20.37 14.47 -4.61
C ASP A 341 -19.60 14.19 -5.93
N VAL A 342 -20.30 13.66 -6.94
CA VAL A 342 -19.78 13.34 -8.28
C VAL A 342 -20.63 14.05 -9.32
N THR A 343 -19.98 14.83 -10.23
CA THR A 343 -20.72 15.58 -11.26
C THR A 343 -21.22 14.65 -12.37
N ASN A 344 -20.32 13.88 -12.96
CA ASN A 344 -20.60 12.95 -14.04
C ASN A 344 -20.37 11.52 -13.54
N LYS A 345 -21.42 10.79 -13.23
CA LYS A 345 -21.30 9.44 -12.64
C LYS A 345 -20.59 8.45 -13.56
N THR A 346 -20.87 8.50 -14.87
CA THR A 346 -20.34 7.55 -15.85
C THR A 346 -20.03 8.28 -17.15
N ILE A 347 -18.86 8.04 -17.71
CA ILE A 347 -18.40 8.56 -19.00
C ILE A 347 -18.01 7.40 -19.91
N GLY A 348 -18.45 7.42 -21.17
CA GLY A 348 -18.29 6.34 -22.13
C GLY A 348 -19.52 5.47 -22.25
N ASN A 349 -19.54 4.59 -23.24
CA ASN A 349 -20.71 3.78 -23.58
C ASN A 349 -20.37 2.29 -23.68
N GLY A 350 -21.36 1.47 -23.42
CA GLY A 350 -21.29 0.03 -23.71
C GLY A 350 -20.64 -0.84 -22.63
N PHE A 351 -20.15 -0.25 -21.53
CA PHE A 351 -19.67 -1.01 -20.39
C PHE A 351 -20.72 -1.04 -19.26
N THR A 352 -20.56 -1.95 -18.33
CA THR A 352 -21.53 -2.15 -17.25
C THR A 352 -21.14 -1.32 -16.02
N VAL A 353 -21.96 -0.31 -15.67
CA VAL A 353 -21.90 0.36 -14.39
C VAL A 353 -23.28 0.24 -13.71
N THR A 354 -23.34 -0.37 -12.53
CA THR A 354 -24.58 -0.47 -11.76
C THR A 354 -24.43 0.21 -10.41
N GLU A 355 -25.33 1.15 -10.14
CA GLU A 355 -25.36 1.83 -8.84
C GLU A 355 -25.87 0.88 -7.74
N GLY A 356 -25.46 1.15 -6.50
CA GLY A 356 -25.83 0.41 -5.31
C GLY A 356 -25.45 1.14 -4.03
N ALA A 357 -25.47 0.41 -2.91
CA ALA A 357 -25.12 0.99 -1.60
C ALA A 357 -23.64 1.35 -1.47
N GLY A 358 -22.77 0.64 -2.22
CA GLY A 358 -21.33 0.76 -2.07
C GLY A 358 -20.83 0.39 -0.67
N PRO A 359 -19.53 0.50 -0.40
CA PRO A 359 -18.98 0.33 0.93
C PRO A 359 -19.21 1.59 1.81
N SER A 360 -18.99 1.44 3.12
CA SER A 360 -18.98 2.56 4.06
C SER A 360 -17.77 3.47 3.80
N GLU A 361 -17.99 4.79 3.92
CA GLU A 361 -16.93 5.81 3.87
C GLU A 361 -16.04 5.79 5.14
N ALA A 362 -16.52 5.21 6.24
CA ALA A 362 -15.78 5.19 7.49
C ALA A 362 -14.43 4.47 7.33
N LEU A 363 -13.38 5.01 7.97
CA LEU A 363 -12.07 4.36 7.98
C LEU A 363 -12.23 2.90 8.44
N PRO A 364 -11.81 1.93 7.65
CA PRO A 364 -12.06 0.52 7.96
C PRO A 364 -11.26 0.04 9.17
N THR A 365 -11.78 -0.96 9.85
CA THR A 365 -11.18 -1.50 11.09
C THR A 365 -9.79 -2.10 10.89
N TRP A 366 -9.46 -2.56 9.69
CA TRP A 366 -8.12 -3.03 9.37
C TRP A 366 -7.07 -1.92 9.29
N ALA A 367 -7.49 -0.66 9.06
CA ALA A 367 -6.61 0.50 8.93
C ALA A 367 -6.16 1.10 10.28
N THR A 368 -6.02 0.29 11.33
CA THR A 368 -5.60 0.78 12.66
C THR A 368 -4.13 1.20 12.70
N PHE A 369 -3.31 0.64 11.83
CA PHE A 369 -1.87 0.90 11.74
C PHE A 369 -1.52 2.18 10.97
N VAL A 370 -2.44 2.73 10.17
CA VAL A 370 -2.16 3.89 9.31
C VAL A 370 -1.85 5.13 10.15
N LYS A 371 -0.86 5.88 9.70
CA LYS A 371 -0.38 7.10 10.37
C LYS A 371 -1.10 8.35 9.88
N ASN A 372 -1.41 8.42 8.59
CA ASN A 372 -2.04 9.56 7.96
C ASN A 372 -3.56 9.29 7.78
N LYS A 373 -4.42 10.28 8.17
CA LYS A 373 -5.88 10.11 8.18
C LYS A 373 -6.62 11.35 7.71
#